data_efc0cb2dbd860bbf90e03baad8c140ae
#
_entry.id   efc0cb2dbd860bbf90e03baad8c140ae
#
_cell.length_a   1.000
_cell.length_b   1.000
_cell.length_c   1.000
_cell.angle_alpha   90.00
_cell.angle_beta   90.00
_cell.angle_gamma   90.00
#
_symmetry.space_group_name_H-M   'P 1'
#
loop_
_entity.id
_entity.type
_entity.pdbx_description
1 polymer ?
#
loop_
_entity_poly.entity_id
_entity_poly.type
_entity_poly.pdbx_seq_one_letter_code
_entity_poly.pdbx_strand_id
1 'polypeptide(L)'
;GLIEVSNVCTVDCRYCGIRKDNHVVSRYTLTKEEILSAALFAAENGYGSICLQAGERNDPKFVSFISECLREIHRKTVSKNLPNGLGITLSLGDQTKDVYEEWAQASGNRKNLRYLARFESSNHELFDFLHNVPHKKSKQLEHRLQCLQWLKECGYQVGTGVMIGIPGQTLKDLCADIRLFQKLEADMIGMGPYLMSEGGDLKSLGQTENKQLFQLSLNMIAVTRLVMGNINIAAATAMQVLDPQGRETAISYGANVVMPNLTPLQYREGYQLYDKKPGLKDDPETFGLKLEERIQSKGREVGWNLSGSSRKWLNRTGNSQEGYDGNKSASEQSMLWIKSTES
;
A
#
# COMPACT_ATOMS: atom_id res chain seq x y z
N GLY A 1 6.37 5.70 5.68
CA GLY A 1 6.23 4.87 6.88
C GLY A 1 4.93 4.07 6.89
N LEU A 2 4.94 2.81 7.32
CA LEU A 2 3.75 1.98 7.49
C LEU A 2 3.38 1.89 8.96
N ILE A 3 2.14 2.22 9.32
CA ILE A 3 1.59 2.09 10.67
C ILE A 3 0.38 1.15 10.59
N GLU A 4 0.50 -0.03 11.19
CA GLU A 4 -0.55 -1.05 11.25
C GLU A 4 -1.45 -0.76 12.45
N VAL A 5 -2.48 0.03 12.23
CA VAL A 5 -3.33 0.64 13.26
C VAL A 5 -4.15 -0.37 14.06
N SER A 6 -4.65 -1.41 13.36
CA SER A 6 -5.48 -2.44 14.00
C SER A 6 -5.50 -3.72 13.18
N ASN A 7 -5.42 -4.87 13.84
CA ASN A 7 -5.63 -6.17 13.21
C ASN A 7 -7.07 -6.72 13.42
N VAL A 8 -7.97 -5.93 13.97
CA VAL A 8 -9.39 -6.28 14.04
C VAL A 8 -9.98 -6.16 12.65
N CYS A 9 -10.60 -7.24 12.16
CA CYS A 9 -11.19 -7.30 10.83
C CYS A 9 -12.58 -7.94 10.91
N THR A 10 -13.53 -7.45 10.11
CA THR A 10 -14.89 -7.98 10.00
C THR A 10 -15.08 -8.91 8.81
N VAL A 11 -14.05 -9.03 7.94
CA VAL A 11 -14.07 -9.84 6.72
C VAL A 11 -13.26 -11.13 6.92
N ASP A 12 -13.69 -12.19 6.24
CA ASP A 12 -13.08 -13.51 6.35
C ASP A 12 -12.36 -13.93 5.06
N CYS A 13 -11.44 -13.07 4.58
CA CYS A 13 -10.63 -13.37 3.39
C CYS A 13 -9.73 -14.59 3.64
N ARG A 14 -9.89 -15.64 2.83
CA ARG A 14 -9.27 -16.96 3.02
C ARG A 14 -7.73 -16.96 3.01
N TYR A 15 -7.14 -15.96 2.41
CA TYR A 15 -5.68 -15.81 2.29
C TYR A 15 -5.05 -15.04 3.46
N CYS A 16 -5.85 -14.39 4.32
CA CYS A 16 -5.35 -13.37 5.23
C CYS A 16 -5.16 -13.89 6.65
N GLY A 17 -3.97 -13.72 7.22
CA GLY A 17 -3.65 -14.14 8.59
C GLY A 17 -4.43 -13.40 9.66
N ILE A 18 -4.98 -12.19 9.38
CA ILE A 18 -5.81 -11.43 10.32
C ILE A 18 -7.31 -11.50 10.00
N ARG A 19 -7.74 -12.49 9.18
CA ARG A 19 -9.15 -12.68 8.85
C ARG A 19 -10.01 -12.84 10.11
N LYS A 20 -11.30 -12.53 9.98
CA LYS A 20 -12.26 -12.53 11.09
C LYS A 20 -12.23 -13.83 11.90
N ASP A 21 -12.27 -14.98 11.22
CA ASP A 21 -12.38 -16.29 11.84
C ASP A 21 -11.02 -16.88 12.28
N ASN A 22 -9.91 -16.14 12.18
CA ASN A 22 -8.68 -16.53 12.84
C ASN A 22 -8.71 -16.10 14.31
N HIS A 23 -9.09 -17.03 15.19
CA HIS A 23 -9.20 -16.79 16.63
C HIS A 23 -7.89 -16.97 17.39
N VAL A 24 -6.81 -17.40 16.72
CA VAL A 24 -5.48 -17.56 17.35
C VAL A 24 -4.76 -16.22 17.47
N VAL A 25 -5.08 -15.25 16.61
CA VAL A 25 -4.43 -13.95 16.58
C VAL A 25 -4.94 -13.06 17.73
N SER A 26 -4.02 -12.60 18.57
CA SER A 26 -4.31 -11.58 19.59
C SER A 26 -4.67 -10.27 18.89
N ARG A 27 -5.91 -9.80 19.11
CA ARG A 27 -6.45 -8.59 18.47
C ARG A 27 -6.01 -7.34 19.21
N TYR A 28 -5.65 -6.29 18.43
CA TYR A 28 -5.28 -4.99 18.96
C TYR A 28 -5.83 -3.84 18.12
N THR A 29 -5.87 -2.68 18.72
CA THR A 29 -6.00 -1.38 18.05
C THR A 29 -5.04 -0.44 18.76
N LEU A 30 -4.18 0.25 18.04
CA LEU A 30 -3.27 1.26 18.59
C LEU A 30 -4.05 2.40 19.22
N THR A 31 -3.51 3.00 20.25
CA THR A 31 -4.04 4.26 20.79
C THR A 31 -3.74 5.41 19.84
N LYS A 32 -4.45 6.51 19.98
CA LYS A 32 -4.20 7.74 19.23
C LYS A 32 -2.77 8.26 19.46
N GLU A 33 -2.30 8.17 20.69
CA GLU A 33 -0.95 8.58 21.09
C GLU A 33 0.13 7.76 20.39
N GLU A 34 -0.03 6.45 20.29
CA GLU A 34 0.90 5.56 19.57
C GLU A 34 0.94 5.87 18.07
N ILE A 35 -0.22 6.11 17.46
CA ILE A 35 -0.30 6.49 16.03
C ILE A 35 0.39 7.84 15.82
N LEU A 36 0.11 8.83 16.67
CA LEU A 36 0.71 10.15 16.58
C LEU A 36 2.23 10.12 16.80
N SER A 37 2.70 9.34 17.77
CA SER A 37 4.14 9.17 18.00
C SER A 37 4.84 8.60 16.77
N ALA A 38 4.30 7.57 16.14
CA ALA A 38 4.85 6.99 14.91
C ALA A 38 4.78 7.98 13.73
N ALA A 39 3.73 8.78 13.62
CA ALA A 39 3.61 9.81 12.58
C ALA A 39 4.60 10.97 12.77
N LEU A 40 4.81 11.41 14.01
CA LEU A 40 5.81 12.43 14.34
C LEU A 40 7.22 11.93 14.07
N PHE A 41 7.54 10.71 14.50
CA PHE A 41 8.80 10.06 14.15
C PHE A 41 9.04 10.06 12.63
N ALA A 42 8.03 9.71 11.85
CA ALA A 42 8.13 9.76 10.39
C ALA A 42 8.46 11.16 9.88
N ALA A 43 7.73 12.19 10.34
CA ALA A 43 7.94 13.57 9.92
C ALA A 43 9.34 14.09 10.29
N GLU A 44 9.82 13.80 11.49
CA GLU A 44 11.13 14.23 12.02
C GLU A 44 12.29 13.53 11.30
N ASN A 45 12.09 12.30 10.84
CA ASN A 45 13.10 11.51 10.11
C ASN A 45 12.98 11.60 8.58
N GLY A 46 12.33 12.65 8.07
CA GLY A 46 12.30 12.97 6.65
C GLY A 46 11.35 12.11 5.81
N TYR A 47 10.52 11.27 6.41
CA TYR A 47 9.47 10.58 5.66
C TYR A 47 8.45 11.61 5.17
N GLY A 48 8.21 11.66 3.87
CA GLY A 48 7.23 12.59 3.30
C GLY A 48 5.79 12.11 3.43
N SER A 49 5.58 10.81 3.75
CA SER A 49 4.24 10.24 3.90
C SER A 49 4.21 8.98 4.76
N ILE A 50 3.02 8.70 5.27
CA ILE A 50 2.71 7.47 6.02
C ILE A 50 1.53 6.72 5.40
N CYS A 51 1.48 5.42 5.66
CA CYS A 51 0.33 4.56 5.38
C CYS A 51 -0.28 4.11 6.70
N LEU A 52 -1.56 4.42 6.91
CA LEU A 52 -2.36 3.87 8.00
C LEU A 52 -3.10 2.65 7.48
N GLN A 53 -2.74 1.48 7.97
CA GLN A 53 -3.30 0.19 7.54
C GLN A 53 -4.02 -0.50 8.69
N ALA A 54 -5.19 -1.08 8.41
CA ALA A 54 -5.91 -1.90 9.38
C ALA A 54 -6.67 -3.05 8.69
N GLY A 55 -7.18 -3.99 9.49
CA GLY A 55 -8.27 -4.83 9.06
C GLY A 55 -9.51 -4.00 8.73
N GLU A 56 -10.40 -4.53 7.92
CA GLU A 56 -11.63 -3.83 7.52
C GLU A 56 -12.59 -3.70 8.69
N ARG A 57 -12.94 -2.45 9.02
CA ARG A 57 -13.89 -2.07 10.05
C ARG A 57 -14.70 -0.86 9.60
N ASN A 58 -16.01 -0.91 9.85
CA ASN A 58 -16.94 0.15 9.49
C ASN A 58 -17.80 0.62 10.70
N ASP A 59 -17.42 0.22 11.92
CA ASP A 59 -18.14 0.68 13.11
C ASP A 59 -17.89 2.18 13.36
N PRO A 60 -18.93 2.95 13.77
CA PRO A 60 -18.83 4.40 13.91
C PRO A 60 -17.74 4.87 14.87
N LYS A 61 -17.40 4.06 15.89
CA LYS A 61 -16.33 4.40 16.83
C LYS A 61 -14.97 4.38 16.15
N PHE A 62 -14.71 3.39 15.30
CA PHE A 62 -13.46 3.30 14.54
C PHE A 62 -13.37 4.40 13.48
N VAL A 63 -14.49 4.71 12.79
CA VAL A 63 -14.54 5.79 11.80
C VAL A 63 -14.18 7.13 12.45
N SER A 64 -14.83 7.47 13.57
CA SER A 64 -14.57 8.72 14.32
C SER A 64 -13.12 8.75 14.85
N PHE A 65 -12.61 7.63 15.38
CA PHE A 65 -11.24 7.50 15.86
C PHE A 65 -10.22 7.80 14.75
N ILE A 66 -10.39 7.25 13.55
CA ILE A 66 -9.51 7.55 12.40
C ILE A 66 -9.62 9.03 12.03
N SER A 67 -10.82 9.61 12.00
CA SER A 67 -11.01 11.03 11.73
C SER A 67 -10.25 11.93 12.72
N GLU A 68 -10.27 11.59 14.01
CA GLU A 68 -9.48 12.31 15.03
C GLU A 68 -7.98 12.17 14.79
N CYS A 69 -7.50 10.95 14.52
CA CYS A 69 -6.08 10.71 14.22
C CYS A 69 -5.62 11.54 13.02
N LEU A 70 -6.41 11.58 11.94
CA LEU A 70 -6.09 12.34 10.73
C LEU A 70 -5.93 13.84 11.00
N ARG A 71 -6.89 14.43 11.75
CA ARG A 71 -6.82 15.86 12.14
C ARG A 71 -5.55 16.16 12.94
N GLU A 72 -5.25 15.32 13.94
CA GLU A 72 -4.09 15.53 14.80
C GLU A 72 -2.76 15.31 14.06
N ILE A 73 -2.66 14.29 13.20
CA ILE A 73 -1.49 14.07 12.35
C ILE A 73 -1.24 15.31 11.49
N HIS A 74 -2.25 15.80 10.77
CA HIS A 74 -2.11 16.99 9.94
C HIS A 74 -1.64 18.18 10.77
N ARG A 75 -2.34 18.49 11.87
CA ARG A 75 -2.03 19.63 12.75
C ARG A 75 -0.60 19.60 13.29
N LYS A 76 -0.09 18.41 13.66
CA LYS A 76 1.20 18.26 14.33
C LYS A 76 2.39 18.08 13.38
N THR A 77 2.16 17.70 12.11
CA THR A 77 3.24 17.43 11.16
C THR A 77 3.48 18.55 10.15
N VAL A 78 2.64 19.59 10.14
CA VAL A 78 2.93 20.81 9.37
C VAL A 78 4.20 21.46 9.90
N SER A 79 5.18 21.62 9.02
CA SER A 79 6.51 22.16 9.35
C SER A 79 7.14 22.85 8.13
N LYS A 80 8.33 23.46 8.31
CA LYS A 80 9.06 24.05 7.19
C LYS A 80 9.40 23.04 6.09
N ASN A 81 9.72 21.79 6.47
CA ASN A 81 10.05 20.73 5.51
C ASN A 81 8.79 20.03 4.95
N LEU A 82 7.67 20.13 5.65
CA LEU A 82 6.38 19.54 5.28
C LEU A 82 5.28 20.62 5.42
N PRO A 83 5.25 21.63 4.55
CA PRO A 83 4.35 22.77 4.70
C PRO A 83 2.87 22.40 4.64
N ASN A 84 2.55 21.26 4.06
CA ASN A 84 1.20 20.68 3.99
C ASN A 84 1.00 19.47 4.93
N GLY A 85 1.92 19.24 5.87
CA GLY A 85 1.96 18.04 6.71
C GLY A 85 2.35 16.77 5.94
N LEU A 86 2.36 15.65 6.63
CA LEU A 86 2.61 14.33 6.02
C LEU A 86 1.57 14.00 4.96
N GLY A 87 2.01 13.41 3.84
CA GLY A 87 1.12 12.71 2.92
C GLY A 87 0.54 11.46 3.60
N ILE A 88 -0.74 11.19 3.40
CA ILE A 88 -1.41 10.06 4.07
C ILE A 88 -1.96 9.09 3.03
N THR A 89 -1.66 7.82 3.21
CA THR A 89 -2.32 6.71 2.52
C THR A 89 -3.17 5.96 3.53
N LEU A 90 -4.45 5.76 3.25
CA LEU A 90 -5.34 4.92 4.02
C LEU A 90 -5.49 3.56 3.35
N SER A 91 -5.48 2.49 4.13
CA SER A 91 -5.76 1.12 3.70
C SER A 91 -6.58 0.43 4.80
N LEU A 92 -7.86 0.75 4.85
CA LEU A 92 -8.77 0.47 5.97
C LEU A 92 -10.01 -0.35 5.54
N GLY A 93 -9.90 -1.07 4.40
CA GLY A 93 -10.99 -1.87 3.82
C GLY A 93 -12.02 -1.04 3.07
N ASP A 94 -13.15 -1.64 2.74
CA ASP A 94 -14.26 -0.98 2.04
C ASP A 94 -15.08 -0.14 3.02
N GLN A 95 -15.47 1.07 2.57
CA GLN A 95 -16.26 2.01 3.35
C GLN A 95 -17.40 2.59 2.49
N THR A 96 -18.31 3.29 3.11
CA THR A 96 -19.32 4.10 2.40
C THR A 96 -18.69 5.37 1.83
N LYS A 97 -19.34 5.97 0.84
CA LYS A 97 -18.89 7.25 0.26
C LYS A 97 -18.80 8.36 1.32
N ASP A 98 -19.75 8.39 2.27
CA ASP A 98 -19.78 9.39 3.33
C ASP A 98 -18.55 9.27 4.27
N VAL A 99 -18.14 8.05 4.58
CA VAL A 99 -16.93 7.81 5.38
C VAL A 99 -15.66 8.25 4.62
N TYR A 100 -15.58 7.96 3.32
CA TYR A 100 -14.46 8.47 2.50
C TYR A 100 -14.42 10.00 2.49
N GLU A 101 -15.58 10.66 2.36
CA GLU A 101 -15.65 12.12 2.38
C GLU A 101 -15.28 12.69 3.77
N GLU A 102 -15.75 12.06 4.86
CA GLU A 102 -15.40 12.43 6.23
C GLU A 102 -13.88 12.37 6.45
N TRP A 103 -13.24 11.27 6.06
CA TRP A 103 -11.79 11.12 6.20
C TRP A 103 -11.00 12.06 5.30
N ALA A 104 -11.52 12.36 4.10
CA ALA A 104 -10.92 13.35 3.22
C ALA A 104 -10.93 14.76 3.83
N GLN A 105 -12.03 15.14 4.48
CA GLN A 105 -12.10 16.40 5.22
C GLN A 105 -11.18 16.40 6.45
N ALA A 106 -11.22 15.32 7.23
CA ALA A 106 -10.40 15.17 8.43
C ALA A 106 -8.89 15.21 8.16
N SER A 107 -8.45 14.77 6.98
CA SER A 107 -7.02 14.77 6.60
C SER A 107 -6.39 16.16 6.50
N GLY A 108 -7.20 17.22 6.36
CA GLY A 108 -6.73 18.59 6.18
C GLY A 108 -5.94 18.86 4.88
N ASN A 109 -5.58 17.82 4.13
CA ASN A 109 -4.79 17.92 2.91
C ASN A 109 -5.18 16.88 1.86
N ARG A 110 -6.26 17.13 1.14
CA ARG A 110 -6.74 16.24 0.06
C ARG A 110 -5.72 16.03 -1.06
N LYS A 111 -4.83 17.01 -1.31
CA LYS A 111 -3.83 16.91 -2.38
C LYS A 111 -2.83 15.77 -2.17
N ASN A 112 -2.51 15.47 -0.91
CA ASN A 112 -1.55 14.43 -0.53
C ASN A 112 -2.23 13.21 0.10
N LEU A 113 -3.54 13.05 -0.14
CA LEU A 113 -4.34 11.95 0.40
C LEU A 113 -4.49 10.83 -0.63
N ARG A 114 -4.21 9.61 -0.20
CA ARG A 114 -4.30 8.38 -0.99
C ARG A 114 -5.16 7.36 -0.27
N TYR A 115 -5.75 6.47 -1.03
CA TYR A 115 -6.41 5.29 -0.48
C TYR A 115 -6.02 4.05 -1.27
N LEU A 116 -5.71 2.96 -0.57
CA LEU A 116 -5.40 1.67 -1.18
C LEU A 116 -6.50 0.67 -0.83
N ALA A 117 -7.30 0.28 -1.83
CA ALA A 117 -8.27 -0.80 -1.74
C ALA A 117 -7.98 -1.82 -2.84
N ARG A 118 -7.39 -2.96 -2.48
CA ARG A 118 -6.98 -4.00 -3.43
C ARG A 118 -8.16 -4.90 -3.77
N PHE A 119 -8.34 -5.22 -5.06
CA PHE A 119 -9.35 -6.18 -5.48
C PHE A 119 -8.81 -7.62 -5.61
N GLU A 120 -7.51 -7.80 -5.46
CA GLU A 120 -6.75 -9.06 -5.43
C GLU A 120 -6.80 -9.87 -6.73
N SER A 121 -7.90 -9.92 -7.44
CA SER A 121 -8.08 -10.48 -8.79
C SER A 121 -9.28 -9.85 -9.48
N SER A 122 -9.17 -9.56 -10.77
CA SER A 122 -10.30 -9.14 -11.63
C SER A 122 -11.15 -10.31 -12.11
N ASN A 123 -10.70 -11.55 -11.92
CA ASN A 123 -11.48 -12.74 -12.18
C ASN A 123 -12.51 -12.94 -11.05
N HIS A 124 -13.80 -12.86 -11.39
CA HIS A 124 -14.89 -12.95 -10.41
C HIS A 124 -14.86 -14.24 -9.58
N GLU A 125 -14.58 -15.38 -10.22
CA GLU A 125 -14.53 -16.66 -9.51
C GLU A 125 -13.37 -16.69 -8.50
N LEU A 126 -12.20 -16.20 -8.88
CA LEU A 126 -11.07 -16.07 -7.97
C LEU A 126 -11.34 -15.05 -6.86
N PHE A 127 -11.96 -13.92 -7.19
CA PHE A 127 -12.32 -12.91 -6.20
C PHE A 127 -13.25 -13.48 -5.13
N ASP A 128 -14.34 -14.13 -5.57
CA ASP A 128 -15.34 -14.72 -4.68
C ASP A 128 -14.71 -15.83 -3.83
N PHE A 129 -13.88 -16.67 -4.45
CA PHE A 129 -13.13 -17.71 -3.76
C PHE A 129 -12.20 -17.14 -2.67
N LEU A 130 -11.43 -16.11 -2.98
CA LEU A 130 -10.49 -15.48 -2.03
C LEU A 130 -11.19 -14.82 -0.85
N HIS A 131 -12.34 -14.18 -1.11
CA HIS A 131 -13.06 -13.40 -0.11
C HIS A 131 -14.16 -14.20 0.61
N ASN A 132 -14.20 -15.53 0.40
CA ASN A 132 -15.17 -16.43 1.03
C ASN A 132 -16.63 -16.00 0.77
N VAL A 133 -16.91 -15.57 -0.48
CA VAL A 133 -18.24 -15.11 -0.87
C VAL A 133 -19.12 -16.29 -1.23
N PRO A 134 -20.31 -16.46 -0.60
CA PRO A 134 -21.25 -17.48 -1.04
C PRO A 134 -21.70 -17.22 -2.49
N HIS A 135 -21.74 -18.28 -3.33
CA HIS A 135 -22.06 -18.23 -4.77
C HIS A 135 -23.33 -17.44 -5.15
N LYS A 136 -24.22 -17.13 -4.21
CA LYS A 136 -25.44 -16.34 -4.45
C LYS A 136 -25.26 -14.82 -4.22
N LYS A 137 -24.07 -14.33 -3.85
CA LYS A 137 -23.82 -12.93 -3.53
C LYS A 137 -22.68 -12.32 -4.38
N SER A 138 -22.55 -12.73 -5.63
CA SER A 138 -21.44 -12.35 -6.55
C SER A 138 -21.38 -10.86 -6.97
N LYS A 139 -21.69 -9.93 -6.06
CA LYS A 139 -21.59 -8.49 -6.33
C LYS A 139 -20.50 -7.80 -5.50
N GLN A 140 -19.59 -8.55 -4.89
CA GLN A 140 -18.58 -7.94 -4.01
C GLN A 140 -17.42 -7.32 -4.79
N LEU A 141 -17.03 -7.89 -5.94
CA LEU A 141 -16.05 -7.24 -6.82
C LEU A 141 -16.60 -5.91 -7.35
N GLU A 142 -17.85 -5.88 -7.81
CA GLU A 142 -18.51 -4.63 -8.24
C GLU A 142 -18.58 -3.61 -7.12
N HIS A 143 -18.87 -4.03 -5.90
CA HIS A 143 -18.85 -3.14 -4.74
C HIS A 143 -17.45 -2.57 -4.49
N ARG A 144 -16.39 -3.41 -4.53
CA ARG A 144 -15.00 -2.97 -4.42
C ARG A 144 -14.65 -1.96 -5.51
N LEU A 145 -15.07 -2.21 -6.75
CA LEU A 145 -14.87 -1.27 -7.87
C LEU A 145 -15.66 0.02 -7.68
N GLN A 146 -16.86 -0.05 -7.11
CA GLN A 146 -17.66 1.13 -6.75
C GLN A 146 -16.98 1.94 -5.64
N CYS A 147 -16.38 1.30 -4.63
CA CYS A 147 -15.57 1.98 -3.61
C CYS A 147 -14.40 2.76 -4.24
N LEU A 148 -13.69 2.17 -5.20
CA LEU A 148 -12.61 2.86 -5.92
C LEU A 148 -13.12 4.08 -6.71
N GLN A 149 -14.32 3.99 -7.27
CA GLN A 149 -14.96 5.12 -7.95
C GLN A 149 -15.34 6.22 -6.94
N TRP A 150 -15.93 5.88 -5.80
CA TRP A 150 -16.24 6.86 -4.74
C TRP A 150 -14.99 7.56 -4.21
N LEU A 151 -13.90 6.83 -4.02
CA LEU A 151 -12.61 7.41 -3.62
C LEU A 151 -12.13 8.46 -4.62
N LYS A 152 -12.26 8.19 -5.93
CA LYS A 152 -11.92 9.16 -6.99
C LYS A 152 -12.80 10.40 -6.91
N GLU A 153 -14.11 10.23 -6.69
CA GLU A 153 -15.08 11.34 -6.53
C GLU A 153 -14.80 12.17 -5.28
N CYS A 154 -14.36 11.56 -4.19
CA CYS A 154 -13.93 12.25 -2.96
C CYS A 154 -12.53 12.88 -3.06
N GLY A 155 -11.86 12.81 -4.21
CA GLY A 155 -10.58 13.48 -4.47
C GLY A 155 -9.33 12.77 -3.96
N TYR A 156 -9.40 11.46 -3.74
CA TYR A 156 -8.21 10.67 -3.40
C TYR A 156 -7.35 10.36 -4.62
N GLN A 157 -6.04 10.21 -4.41
CA GLN A 157 -5.21 9.42 -5.30
C GLN A 157 -5.58 7.95 -5.09
N VAL A 158 -6.17 7.35 -6.13
CA VAL A 158 -6.72 5.99 -6.01
C VAL A 158 -5.64 4.95 -6.19
N GLY A 159 -5.47 4.12 -5.16
CA GLY A 159 -4.63 2.94 -5.16
C GLY A 159 -5.46 1.66 -5.17
N THR A 160 -5.01 0.68 -5.93
CA THR A 160 -5.56 -0.67 -5.93
C THR A 160 -4.45 -1.71 -6.10
N GLY A 161 -4.78 -2.95 -6.32
CA GLY A 161 -3.78 -3.99 -6.50
C GLY A 161 -4.32 -5.40 -6.51
N VAL A 162 -3.39 -6.33 -6.71
CA VAL A 162 -3.69 -7.76 -6.84
C VAL A 162 -2.64 -8.61 -6.13
N MET A 163 -2.99 -9.85 -5.86
CA MET A 163 -2.03 -10.90 -5.55
C MET A 163 -1.62 -11.65 -6.83
N ILE A 164 -0.39 -12.13 -6.84
CA ILE A 164 0.23 -12.80 -7.98
C ILE A 164 0.54 -14.24 -7.59
N GLY A 165 0.14 -15.20 -8.44
CA GLY A 165 0.37 -16.63 -8.20
C GLY A 165 -0.63 -17.26 -7.24
N ILE A 166 -1.84 -16.74 -7.18
CA ILE A 166 -2.96 -17.37 -6.47
C ILE A 166 -3.23 -18.75 -7.07
N PRO A 167 -3.50 -19.79 -6.28
CA PRO A 167 -3.90 -21.08 -6.82
C PRO A 167 -5.06 -20.96 -7.82
N GLY A 168 -4.87 -21.48 -9.03
CA GLY A 168 -5.84 -21.38 -10.13
C GLY A 168 -5.75 -20.11 -10.98
N GLN A 169 -4.94 -19.12 -10.61
CA GLN A 169 -4.73 -17.90 -11.40
C GLN A 169 -3.92 -18.20 -12.66
N THR A 170 -4.35 -17.65 -13.79
CA THR A 170 -3.68 -17.77 -15.09
C THR A 170 -3.00 -16.48 -15.51
N LEU A 171 -2.10 -16.54 -16.51
CA LEU A 171 -1.53 -15.34 -17.12
C LEU A 171 -2.60 -14.45 -17.78
N LYS A 172 -3.71 -15.03 -18.25
CA LYS A 172 -4.83 -14.28 -18.78
C LYS A 172 -5.50 -13.42 -17.70
N ASP A 173 -5.63 -13.95 -16.49
CA ASP A 173 -6.16 -13.20 -15.34
C ASP A 173 -5.25 -12.02 -14.99
N LEU A 174 -3.93 -12.24 -14.92
CA LEU A 174 -2.96 -11.17 -14.67
C LEU A 174 -2.97 -10.09 -15.75
N CYS A 175 -3.15 -10.45 -17.02
CA CYS A 175 -3.33 -9.47 -18.09
C CYS A 175 -4.64 -8.69 -17.94
N ALA A 176 -5.73 -9.34 -17.53
CA ALA A 176 -7.00 -8.68 -17.24
C ALA A 176 -6.89 -7.71 -16.06
N ASP A 177 -6.14 -8.09 -15.02
CA ASP A 177 -5.85 -7.23 -13.86
C ASP A 177 -5.16 -5.92 -14.29
N ILE A 178 -4.12 -5.99 -15.14
CA ILE A 178 -3.44 -4.78 -15.66
C ILE A 178 -4.38 -3.91 -16.48
N ARG A 179 -5.24 -4.51 -17.33
CA ARG A 179 -6.25 -3.76 -18.09
C ARG A 179 -7.26 -3.08 -17.18
N LEU A 180 -7.63 -3.73 -16.07
CA LEU A 180 -8.52 -3.13 -15.08
C LEU A 180 -7.85 -1.96 -14.36
N PHE A 181 -6.54 -2.03 -14.04
CA PHE A 181 -5.79 -0.89 -13.51
C PHE A 181 -5.86 0.33 -14.45
N GLN A 182 -5.71 0.10 -15.76
CA GLN A 182 -5.83 1.17 -16.76
C GLN A 182 -7.24 1.76 -16.79
N LYS A 183 -8.29 0.91 -16.83
CA LYS A 183 -9.68 1.34 -16.86
C LYS A 183 -10.07 2.14 -15.61
N LEU A 184 -9.55 1.76 -14.44
CA LEU A 184 -9.74 2.47 -13.17
C LEU A 184 -8.93 3.77 -13.11
N GLU A 185 -8.00 3.98 -14.04
CA GLU A 185 -7.04 5.09 -14.02
C GLU A 185 -6.27 5.20 -12.70
N ALA A 186 -5.92 4.06 -12.10
CA ALA A 186 -5.25 4.01 -10.82
C ALA A 186 -3.99 4.89 -10.76
N ASP A 187 -3.77 5.55 -9.65
CA ASP A 187 -2.59 6.39 -9.36
C ASP A 187 -1.49 5.60 -8.66
N MET A 188 -1.87 4.50 -8.00
CA MET A 188 -0.97 3.67 -7.21
C MET A 188 -1.37 2.19 -7.32
N ILE A 189 -0.37 1.32 -7.44
CA ILE A 189 -0.58 -0.13 -7.46
C ILE A 189 0.24 -0.79 -6.34
N GLY A 190 -0.47 -1.55 -5.49
CA GLY A 190 0.12 -2.43 -4.49
C GLY A 190 -0.07 -3.88 -4.90
N MET A 191 0.96 -4.53 -5.43
CA MET A 191 0.90 -5.93 -5.83
C MET A 191 2.09 -6.71 -5.27
N GLY A 192 1.89 -7.98 -5.07
CA GLY A 192 2.93 -8.88 -4.58
C GLY A 192 2.54 -10.34 -4.70
N PRO A 193 3.49 -11.24 -4.44
CA PRO A 193 3.25 -12.67 -4.49
C PRO A 193 2.20 -13.11 -3.47
N TYR A 194 1.37 -14.07 -3.85
CA TYR A 194 0.58 -14.83 -2.89
C TYR A 194 1.52 -15.67 -2.03
N LEU A 195 1.47 -15.47 -0.74
CA LEU A 195 2.19 -16.25 0.25
C LEU A 195 1.18 -16.89 1.19
N MET A 196 1.41 -18.15 1.51
CA MET A 196 0.55 -18.87 2.45
C MET A 196 0.57 -18.20 3.83
N SER A 197 -0.55 -18.31 4.52
CA SER A 197 -0.69 -17.99 5.93
C SER A 197 -1.25 -19.17 6.69
N GLU A 198 -0.62 -19.56 7.80
CA GLU A 198 -1.18 -20.59 8.69
C GLU A 198 -2.54 -20.19 9.27
N GLY A 199 -2.76 -18.88 9.44
CA GLY A 199 -4.05 -18.32 9.82
C GLY A 199 -5.07 -18.23 8.69
N GLY A 200 -4.64 -18.48 7.44
CA GLY A 200 -5.49 -18.52 6.26
C GLY A 200 -6.13 -19.92 6.03
N ASP A 201 -7.10 -19.95 5.12
CA ASP A 201 -7.88 -21.16 4.81
C ASP A 201 -7.46 -21.82 3.46
N LEU A 202 -6.42 -21.29 2.81
CA LEU A 202 -5.93 -21.77 1.52
C LEU A 202 -4.73 -22.72 1.61
N LYS A 203 -4.31 -23.07 2.81
CA LYS A 203 -3.12 -23.89 3.08
C LYS A 203 -3.08 -25.21 2.29
N SER A 204 -4.24 -25.85 2.10
CA SER A 204 -4.35 -27.12 1.38
C SER A 204 -4.12 -27.02 -0.13
N LEU A 205 -4.19 -25.81 -0.70
CA LEU A 205 -4.01 -25.59 -2.15
C LEU A 205 -2.56 -25.39 -2.57
N GLY A 206 -1.65 -25.27 -1.58
CA GLY A 206 -0.25 -25.07 -1.84
C GLY A 206 0.09 -23.66 -2.34
N GLN A 207 1.32 -23.51 -2.78
CA GLN A 207 1.88 -22.26 -3.32
C GLN A 207 2.74 -22.60 -4.54
N THR A 208 2.76 -21.72 -5.51
CA THR A 208 3.71 -21.78 -6.63
C THR A 208 5.15 -21.80 -6.12
N GLU A 209 6.04 -22.52 -6.76
CA GLU A 209 7.46 -22.58 -6.43
C GLU A 209 8.05 -21.16 -6.33
N ASN A 210 8.81 -20.90 -5.27
CA ASN A 210 9.24 -19.55 -4.89
C ASN A 210 9.99 -18.80 -6.00
N LYS A 211 10.87 -19.50 -6.75
CA LYS A 211 11.63 -18.88 -7.84
C LYS A 211 10.74 -18.47 -9.00
N GLN A 212 9.77 -19.30 -9.37
CA GLN A 212 8.80 -18.99 -10.42
C GLN A 212 7.88 -17.86 -9.99
N LEU A 213 7.39 -17.88 -8.75
CA LEU A 213 6.54 -16.85 -8.18
C LEU A 213 7.25 -15.51 -8.09
N PHE A 214 8.52 -15.51 -7.69
CA PHE A 214 9.36 -14.31 -7.66
C PHE A 214 9.51 -13.69 -9.05
N GLN A 215 9.90 -14.48 -10.05
CA GLN A 215 10.04 -14.00 -11.42
C GLN A 215 8.72 -13.50 -12.00
N LEU A 216 7.61 -14.19 -11.76
CA LEU A 216 6.29 -13.77 -12.20
C LEU A 216 5.90 -12.42 -11.58
N SER A 217 6.20 -12.23 -10.29
CA SER A 217 5.95 -10.97 -9.59
C SER A 217 6.79 -9.81 -10.16
N LEU A 218 8.04 -10.04 -10.46
CA LEU A 218 8.91 -9.06 -11.13
C LEU A 218 8.38 -8.69 -12.51
N ASN A 219 7.97 -9.69 -13.30
CA ASN A 219 7.39 -9.46 -14.63
C ASN A 219 6.10 -8.63 -14.55
N MET A 220 5.22 -8.91 -13.55
CA MET A 220 4.01 -8.12 -13.33
C MET A 220 4.33 -6.65 -13.02
N ILE A 221 5.35 -6.39 -12.18
CA ILE A 221 5.80 -5.03 -11.88
C ILE A 221 6.30 -4.33 -13.15
N ALA A 222 7.15 -4.99 -13.93
CA ALA A 222 7.73 -4.44 -15.15
C ALA A 222 6.65 -4.12 -16.20
N VAL A 223 5.76 -5.08 -16.48
CA VAL A 223 4.67 -4.88 -17.45
C VAL A 223 3.72 -3.77 -16.98
N THR A 224 3.36 -3.75 -15.69
CA THR A 224 2.53 -2.67 -15.14
C THR A 224 3.21 -1.31 -15.31
N ARG A 225 4.53 -1.20 -15.05
CA ARG A 225 5.28 0.04 -15.27
C ARG A 225 5.26 0.48 -16.73
N LEU A 226 5.48 -0.44 -17.67
CA LEU A 226 5.45 -0.13 -19.10
C LEU A 226 4.06 0.33 -19.58
N VAL A 227 3.01 -0.32 -19.07
CA VAL A 227 1.62 -0.05 -19.49
C VAL A 227 1.06 1.20 -18.82
N MET A 228 1.35 1.43 -17.54
CA MET A 228 0.74 2.52 -16.74
C MET A 228 1.63 3.77 -16.62
N GLY A 229 2.91 3.67 -16.96
CA GLY A 229 3.84 4.81 -16.95
C GLY A 229 4.01 5.43 -15.56
N ASN A 230 3.57 6.64 -15.37
CA ASN A 230 3.87 7.55 -14.26
C ASN A 230 3.04 7.33 -12.98
N ILE A 231 2.70 6.09 -12.64
CA ILE A 231 2.00 5.73 -11.40
C ILE A 231 2.99 5.34 -10.29
N ASN A 232 2.52 5.25 -9.06
CA ASN A 232 3.27 4.63 -7.97
C ASN A 232 3.06 3.11 -7.98
N ILE A 233 4.16 2.35 -7.82
CA ILE A 233 4.14 0.90 -7.66
C ILE A 233 4.93 0.55 -6.41
N ALA A 234 4.27 -0.12 -5.46
CA ALA A 234 4.90 -0.53 -4.22
C ALA A 234 5.82 -1.74 -4.43
N ALA A 235 7.05 -1.67 -3.90
CA ALA A 235 7.91 -2.83 -3.69
C ALA A 235 7.40 -3.58 -2.45
N ALA A 236 6.53 -4.57 -2.68
CA ALA A 236 5.85 -5.26 -1.60
C ALA A 236 6.84 -6.00 -0.69
N THR A 237 6.63 -5.91 0.62
CA THR A 237 7.44 -6.62 1.63
C THR A 237 7.44 -8.14 1.41
N ALA A 238 6.37 -8.68 0.85
CA ALA A 238 6.24 -10.09 0.48
C ALA A 238 7.36 -10.58 -0.48
N MET A 239 7.91 -9.69 -1.32
CA MET A 239 9.04 -10.03 -2.20
C MET A 239 10.29 -10.47 -1.41
N GLN A 240 10.49 -9.96 -0.19
CA GLN A 240 11.62 -10.36 0.67
C GLN A 240 11.47 -11.76 1.28
N VAL A 241 10.27 -12.32 1.29
CA VAL A 241 10.08 -13.73 1.71
C VAL A 241 10.64 -14.68 0.65
N LEU A 242 10.55 -14.29 -0.61
CA LEU A 242 11.00 -15.08 -1.76
C LEU A 242 12.51 -14.90 -2.04
N ASP A 243 13.02 -13.68 -1.83
CA ASP A 243 14.42 -13.31 -2.00
C ASP A 243 14.81 -12.21 -1.01
N PRO A 244 15.92 -12.32 -0.26
CA PRO A 244 16.34 -11.30 0.71
C PRO A 244 16.50 -9.88 0.14
N GLN A 245 16.82 -9.75 -1.15
CA GLN A 245 16.88 -8.47 -1.88
C GLN A 245 15.65 -8.23 -2.75
N GLY A 246 14.55 -8.92 -2.47
CA GLY A 246 13.36 -8.91 -3.33
C GLY A 246 12.73 -7.53 -3.53
N ARG A 247 12.74 -6.65 -2.53
CA ARG A 247 12.25 -5.27 -2.66
C ARG A 247 13.15 -4.43 -3.56
N GLU A 248 14.46 -4.52 -3.37
CA GLU A 248 15.44 -3.78 -4.17
C GLU A 248 15.42 -4.25 -5.62
N THR A 249 15.27 -5.55 -5.85
CA THR A 249 15.07 -6.11 -7.18
C THR A 249 13.79 -5.61 -7.81
N ALA A 250 12.68 -5.54 -7.04
CA ALA A 250 11.43 -4.97 -7.51
C ALA A 250 11.55 -3.49 -7.93
N ILE A 251 12.38 -2.69 -7.24
CA ILE A 251 12.70 -1.31 -7.64
C ILE A 251 13.38 -1.30 -9.01
N SER A 252 14.33 -2.19 -9.26
CA SER A 252 14.99 -2.29 -10.56
C SER A 252 14.03 -2.68 -11.69
N TYR A 253 12.93 -3.34 -11.37
CA TYR A 253 11.87 -3.72 -12.31
C TYR A 253 10.75 -2.69 -12.46
N GLY A 254 10.83 -1.55 -11.76
CA GLY A 254 9.89 -0.44 -11.94
C GLY A 254 9.03 -0.08 -10.73
N ALA A 255 9.18 -0.76 -9.59
CA ALA A 255 8.62 -0.27 -8.33
C ALA A 255 9.34 1.02 -7.90
N ASN A 256 8.64 1.92 -7.20
CA ASN A 256 9.19 3.20 -6.77
C ASN A 256 8.69 3.66 -5.38
N VAL A 257 8.04 2.78 -4.65
CA VAL A 257 7.60 3.05 -3.28
C VAL A 257 8.04 1.91 -2.38
N VAL A 258 8.68 2.23 -1.28
CA VAL A 258 8.98 1.29 -0.18
C VAL A 258 8.31 1.78 1.10
N MET A 259 7.91 0.85 1.96
CA MET A 259 7.18 1.13 3.18
C MET A 259 7.87 0.49 4.39
N PRO A 260 8.80 1.20 5.05
CA PRO A 260 9.32 0.79 6.36
C PRO A 260 8.21 0.68 7.39
N ASN A 261 8.26 -0.35 8.24
CA ASN A 261 7.26 -0.55 9.28
C ASN A 261 7.59 0.31 10.51
N LEU A 262 6.71 1.25 10.83
CA LEU A 262 6.78 2.14 12.00
C LEU A 262 5.81 1.74 13.11
N THR A 263 5.06 0.65 12.95
CA THR A 263 4.21 0.10 14.01
C THR A 263 5.07 -0.21 15.24
N PRO A 264 4.65 0.13 16.47
CA PRO A 264 5.39 -0.23 17.67
C PRO A 264 5.65 -1.74 17.74
N LEU A 265 6.86 -2.12 18.17
CA LEU A 265 7.37 -3.50 18.08
C LEU A 265 6.44 -4.54 18.70
N GLN A 266 5.82 -4.22 19.84
CA GLN A 266 4.92 -5.12 20.56
C GLN A 266 3.66 -5.54 19.78
N TYR A 267 3.28 -4.81 18.71
CA TYR A 267 2.08 -5.12 17.93
C TYR A 267 2.38 -5.84 16.61
N ARG A 268 3.63 -5.80 16.12
CA ARG A 268 3.98 -6.29 14.78
C ARG A 268 3.71 -7.77 14.57
N GLU A 269 3.93 -8.59 15.59
CA GLU A 269 3.62 -10.02 15.55
C GLU A 269 2.11 -10.30 15.41
N GLY A 270 1.27 -9.40 15.91
CA GLY A 270 -0.18 -9.46 15.74
C GLY A 270 -0.68 -9.10 14.33
N TYR A 271 0.17 -8.54 13.46
CA TYR A 271 -0.23 -8.11 12.11
C TYR A 271 0.48 -8.92 11.02
N GLN A 272 0.35 -10.22 11.06
CA GLN A 272 0.91 -11.11 10.05
C GLN A 272 -0.17 -11.51 9.02
N LEU A 273 -0.16 -10.88 7.86
CA LEU A 273 -1.07 -11.19 6.75
C LEU A 273 -0.72 -12.53 6.09
N TYR A 274 0.55 -12.91 6.16
CA TYR A 274 1.16 -14.14 5.65
C TYR A 274 2.35 -14.53 6.54
N ASP A 275 2.78 -15.79 6.42
CA ASP A 275 3.86 -16.33 7.25
C ASP A 275 5.23 -15.73 6.91
N LYS A 276 6.10 -15.69 7.90
CA LYS A 276 7.48 -15.17 7.76
C LYS A 276 7.55 -13.72 7.26
N LYS A 277 6.53 -12.90 7.58
CA LYS A 277 6.53 -11.48 7.22
C LYS A 277 7.82 -10.81 7.72
N PRO A 278 8.61 -10.16 6.85
CA PRO A 278 9.83 -9.46 7.23
C PRO A 278 9.53 -8.19 8.05
N GLY A 279 10.54 -7.69 8.77
CA GLY A 279 10.46 -6.40 9.47
C GLY A 279 9.80 -6.44 10.83
N LEU A 280 9.52 -7.63 11.40
CA LEU A 280 8.89 -7.74 12.72
C LEU A 280 9.79 -7.22 13.85
N LYS A 281 11.11 -7.35 13.68
CA LYS A 281 12.13 -6.96 14.68
C LYS A 281 13.01 -5.79 14.23
N ASP A 282 12.74 -5.21 13.07
CA ASP A 282 13.53 -4.11 12.54
C ASP A 282 13.35 -2.87 13.45
N ASP A 283 14.48 -2.31 13.90
CA ASP A 283 14.47 -1.03 14.61
C ASP A 283 14.23 0.10 13.60
N PRO A 284 13.19 0.93 13.80
CA PRO A 284 12.87 2.01 12.86
C PRO A 284 13.99 3.03 12.67
N GLU A 285 14.83 3.28 13.68
CA GLU A 285 15.91 4.27 13.63
C GLU A 285 17.04 3.84 12.69
N THR A 286 17.45 2.58 12.78
CA THR A 286 18.54 2.02 11.95
C THR A 286 18.06 1.51 10.60
N PHE A 287 16.78 1.15 10.49
CA PHE A 287 16.24 0.56 9.27
C PHE A 287 16.23 1.55 8.11
N GLY A 288 15.92 2.83 8.37
CA GLY A 288 15.90 3.87 7.33
C GLY A 288 17.24 4.02 6.62
N LEU A 289 18.33 4.10 7.36
CA LEU A 289 19.70 4.20 6.82
C LEU A 289 20.08 2.96 6.01
N LYS A 290 19.86 1.76 6.55
CA LYS A 290 20.12 0.50 5.84
C LYS A 290 19.29 0.37 4.56
N LEU A 291 18.05 0.85 4.56
CA LEU A 291 17.19 0.84 3.38
C LEU A 291 17.73 1.79 2.32
N GLU A 292 18.18 2.99 2.72
CA GLU A 292 18.77 3.95 1.80
C GLU A 292 20.01 3.40 1.11
N GLU A 293 20.96 2.83 1.85
CA GLU A 293 22.15 2.16 1.30
C GLU A 293 21.78 1.07 0.28
N ARG A 294 20.77 0.25 0.59
CA ARG A 294 20.27 -0.81 -0.29
C ARG A 294 19.62 -0.25 -1.57
N ILE A 295 18.91 0.86 -1.47
CA ILE A 295 18.31 1.55 -2.63
C ILE A 295 19.41 2.18 -3.49
N GLN A 296 20.39 2.83 -2.87
CA GLN A 296 21.55 3.42 -3.55
C GLN A 296 22.38 2.37 -4.28
N SER A 297 22.53 1.15 -3.72
CA SER A 297 23.22 0.03 -4.38
C SER A 297 22.56 -0.41 -5.69
N LYS A 298 21.29 -0.02 -5.92
CA LYS A 298 20.56 -0.24 -7.18
C LYS A 298 20.56 1.00 -8.10
N GLY A 299 21.44 1.97 -7.82
CA GLY A 299 21.53 3.22 -8.60
C GLY A 299 20.27 4.10 -8.43
N ARG A 300 19.67 4.11 -7.25
CA ARG A 300 18.45 4.84 -6.95
C ARG A 300 18.59 5.67 -5.68
N GLU A 301 17.83 6.75 -5.56
CA GLU A 301 17.82 7.64 -4.40
C GLU A 301 16.44 7.64 -3.72
N VAL A 302 16.44 7.91 -2.41
CA VAL A 302 15.21 8.08 -1.63
C VAL A 302 14.75 9.53 -1.70
N GLY A 303 13.49 9.75 -2.03
CA GLY A 303 12.86 11.08 -2.03
C GLY A 303 12.44 11.50 -0.61
N TRP A 304 13.39 11.86 0.26
CA TRP A 304 13.12 12.35 1.60
C TRP A 304 12.30 13.66 1.57
N ASN A 305 11.40 13.83 2.53
CA ASN A 305 10.51 14.99 2.67
C ASN A 305 9.54 15.21 1.49
N LEU A 306 9.42 14.25 0.56
CA LEU A 306 8.47 14.35 -0.54
C LEU A 306 7.17 13.62 -0.19
N SER A 307 6.01 14.21 -0.48
CA SER A 307 4.70 13.59 -0.20
C SER A 307 4.45 12.27 -0.92
N GLY A 308 5.25 11.99 -1.96
CA GLY A 308 5.17 10.74 -2.72
C GLY A 308 3.92 10.63 -3.60
N SER A 309 3.28 11.72 -3.98
CA SER A 309 2.18 11.69 -4.97
C SER A 309 2.65 11.20 -6.32
N SER A 310 1.84 10.39 -7.02
CA SER A 310 2.21 9.89 -8.34
C SER A 310 2.32 11.03 -9.34
N ARG A 311 3.24 10.93 -10.31
CA ARG A 311 3.34 11.92 -11.39
C ARG A 311 2.06 11.99 -12.23
N LYS A 312 1.39 10.87 -12.41
CA LYS A 312 0.09 10.83 -13.08
C LYS A 312 -0.91 11.75 -12.36
N TRP A 313 -0.99 11.67 -11.03
CA TRP A 313 -1.84 12.54 -10.23
C TRP A 313 -1.42 14.00 -10.32
N LEU A 314 -0.15 14.31 -10.16
CA LEU A 314 0.37 15.68 -10.22
C LEU A 314 0.07 16.33 -11.58
N ASN A 315 0.29 15.60 -12.68
CA ASN A 315 -0.01 16.08 -14.03
C ASN A 315 -1.52 16.32 -14.23
N ARG A 316 -2.37 15.45 -13.70
CA ARG A 316 -3.84 15.56 -13.83
C ARG A 316 -4.39 16.74 -13.03
N THR A 317 -3.83 17.04 -11.87
CA THR A 317 -4.34 18.07 -10.96
C THR A 317 -3.66 19.43 -11.09
N GLY A 318 -2.63 19.55 -11.92
CA GLY A 318 -1.82 20.77 -12.05
C GLY A 318 -1.03 21.11 -10.79
N ASN A 319 -0.85 20.16 -9.85
CA ASN A 319 -0.10 20.37 -8.63
C ASN A 319 1.38 20.14 -8.89
N SER A 320 2.22 21.15 -8.65
CA SER A 320 3.68 20.96 -8.50
C SER A 320 4.01 20.47 -7.10
N GLN A 321 4.97 19.55 -6.97
CA GLN A 321 5.55 19.27 -5.64
C GLN A 321 6.51 20.41 -5.30
N GLU A 322 6.38 20.99 -4.11
CA GLU A 322 7.39 21.92 -3.59
C GLU A 322 8.72 21.17 -3.45
N GLY A 323 9.79 21.75 -3.97
CA GLY A 323 11.12 21.12 -4.07
C GLY A 323 11.42 20.45 -5.41
N TYR A 324 10.48 20.51 -6.35
CA TYR A 324 10.66 19.98 -7.69
C TYR A 324 11.16 21.08 -8.64
N ASP A 325 12.40 20.97 -9.10
CA ASP A 325 12.99 21.92 -10.05
C ASP A 325 12.34 21.77 -11.44
N GLY A 326 11.37 22.64 -11.74
CA GLY A 326 10.61 22.64 -13.00
C GLY A 326 11.43 22.88 -14.27
N ASN A 327 12.74 23.19 -14.14
CA ASN A 327 13.63 23.47 -15.27
C ASN A 327 14.28 22.22 -15.87
N LYS A 328 14.08 21.02 -15.30
CA LYS A 328 14.59 19.78 -15.88
C LYS A 328 13.63 19.19 -16.91
N SER A 329 14.18 18.67 -18.01
CA SER A 329 13.39 18.08 -19.10
C SER A 329 12.50 16.93 -18.61
N ALA A 330 11.41 16.62 -19.34
CA ALA A 330 10.49 15.52 -18.96
C ALA A 330 11.20 14.17 -18.81
N SER A 331 12.33 13.94 -19.54
CA SER A 331 13.18 12.76 -19.42
C SER A 331 14.03 12.77 -18.13
N GLU A 332 14.56 13.93 -17.74
CA GLU A 332 15.30 14.09 -16.47
C GLU A 332 14.36 14.06 -15.27
N GLN A 333 13.16 14.58 -15.45
CA GLN A 333 12.12 14.59 -14.44
C GLN A 333 11.53 13.18 -14.19
N SER A 334 11.51 12.27 -15.16
CA SER A 334 11.11 10.87 -14.94
C SER A 334 12.08 10.11 -14.06
N MET A 335 13.32 10.57 -13.93
CA MET A 335 14.37 9.97 -13.10
C MET A 335 14.43 10.52 -11.66
N LEU A 336 13.77 11.65 -11.33
CA LEU A 336 13.90 12.31 -10.02
C LEU A 336 13.28 11.54 -8.84
N TRP A 337 12.38 10.62 -9.08
CA TRP A 337 11.94 9.68 -8.04
C TRP A 337 12.97 8.59 -7.77
N ILE A 338 13.83 8.36 -8.74
CA ILE A 338 14.87 7.35 -8.69
C ILE A 338 15.92 7.78 -9.76
N LYS A 339 16.92 8.58 -9.41
CA LYS A 339 18.07 8.81 -10.29
C LYS A 339 18.90 7.56 -10.40
N SER A 340 19.29 7.17 -11.63
CA SER A 340 20.44 6.29 -11.81
C SER A 340 21.70 7.12 -11.54
N THR A 341 22.53 6.70 -10.62
CA THR A 341 23.91 7.15 -10.56
C THR A 341 24.61 6.51 -11.74
N GLU A 342 24.94 7.26 -12.79
CA GLU A 342 25.93 6.84 -13.76
C GLU A 342 27.27 6.78 -13.03
N SER A 343 27.81 5.57 -12.94
CA SER A 343 29.21 5.32 -12.57
C SER A 343 30.06 5.29 -13.82
#